data_c414f4832e1319509191c8175f4d6cd4
#
_entry.id   c414f4832e1319509191c8175f4d6cd4
#
_cell.length_a   1.000
_cell.length_b   1.000
_cell.length_c   1.000
_cell.angle_alpha   90.00
_cell.angle_beta   90.00
_cell.angle_gamma   90.00
#
_symmetry.space_group_name_H-M   'P 1'
#
loop_
_entity.id
_entity.type
_entity.pdbx_description
1 polymer ?
#
loop_
_entity_poly.entity_id
_entity_poly.type
_entity_poly.pdbx_seq_one_letter_code
_entity_poly.pdbx_strand_id
1 'polypeptide(L)'
;NAYKSYDTETDFIDFYPFVPSHFKLIMQMFDSFLALGYVAKEVKGNERSIIKVIHATAKAPNNAQAEVGKFVSFDELYNNMFEEGLQARGQKAVDNAIRIARTYADPKLAVRVANVLFMVCNISQTDQLVFPATLDNITTLLINDMTTPRLNLKNEVEKVVDFLCDNNIIRREQGRQGAPDFFSFYSEEEMKVAELIKSQT
;
A
#
# COMPACT_ATOMS: atom_id res chain seq x y z
N ASN A 1 12.23 13.50 10.75
CA ASN A 1 11.40 12.42 10.22
C ASN A 1 10.87 12.83 8.84
N ALA A 2 11.18 12.01 7.80
CA ALA A 2 10.82 12.34 6.43
C ALA A 2 9.31 12.12 6.14
N TYR A 3 8.65 11.33 6.96
CA TYR A 3 7.22 11.02 6.87
C TYR A 3 6.54 11.48 8.16
N LYS A 4 5.99 12.69 8.08
CA LYS A 4 5.30 13.31 9.20
C LYS A 4 3.81 12.99 9.16
N SER A 5 3.23 12.84 10.34
CA SER A 5 1.80 12.95 10.56
C SER A 5 1.44 14.44 10.70
N TYR A 6 0.41 14.76 11.47
CA TYR A 6 0.11 16.14 11.84
C TYR A 6 1.06 16.61 12.94
N ASP A 7 1.78 17.70 12.72
CA ASP A 7 2.69 18.29 13.70
C ASP A 7 2.00 19.39 14.53
N THR A 8 0.99 20.02 13.94
CA THR A 8 0.25 21.15 14.55
C THR A 8 -1.26 21.00 14.31
N GLU A 9 -2.05 21.76 15.06
CA GLU A 9 -3.50 21.88 14.83
C GLU A 9 -3.81 22.44 13.44
N THR A 10 -3.00 23.36 12.96
CA THR A 10 -3.11 23.93 11.61
C THR A 10 -2.90 22.84 10.56
N ASP A 11 -1.88 21.98 10.72
CA ASP A 11 -1.68 20.86 9.79
C ASP A 11 -2.89 19.92 9.76
N PHE A 12 -3.50 19.67 10.93
CA PHE A 12 -4.70 18.85 10.98
C PHE A 12 -5.84 19.48 10.20
N ILE A 13 -6.09 20.76 10.38
CA ILE A 13 -7.16 21.48 9.68
C ILE A 13 -6.93 21.50 8.17
N ASP A 14 -5.68 21.73 7.74
CA ASP A 14 -5.34 21.89 6.33
C ASP A 14 -5.34 20.56 5.55
N PHE A 15 -4.99 19.45 6.20
CA PHE A 15 -4.84 18.17 5.52
C PHE A 15 -5.98 17.19 5.75
N TYR A 16 -6.73 17.33 6.86
CA TYR A 16 -7.83 16.42 7.17
C TYR A 16 -8.86 16.33 6.01
N PRO A 17 -9.34 15.15 5.62
CA PRO A 17 -9.13 13.81 6.25
C PRO A 17 -7.89 13.03 5.76
N PHE A 18 -6.99 13.65 5.05
CA PHE A 18 -5.78 13.03 4.54
C PHE A 18 -4.62 13.16 5.54
N VAL A 19 -3.71 12.18 5.54
CA VAL A 19 -2.49 12.21 6.34
C VAL A 19 -1.35 12.84 5.53
N PRO A 20 -0.64 13.86 6.02
CA PRO A 20 0.41 14.58 5.27
C PRO A 20 1.47 13.66 4.63
N SER A 21 1.90 12.61 5.33
CA SER A 21 2.88 11.64 4.81
C SER A 21 2.39 10.86 3.57
N HIS A 22 1.08 10.71 3.38
CA HIS A 22 0.53 10.02 2.22
C HIS A 22 0.85 10.75 0.91
N PHE A 23 0.88 12.08 0.91
CA PHE A 23 1.22 12.87 -0.29
C PHE A 23 2.65 12.61 -0.76
N LYS A 24 3.60 12.50 0.18
CA LYS A 24 4.97 12.16 -0.16
C LYS A 24 5.10 10.74 -0.70
N LEU A 25 4.45 9.77 -0.05
CA LEU A 25 4.45 8.37 -0.49
C LEU A 25 3.85 8.22 -1.89
N ILE A 26 2.74 8.91 -2.18
CA ILE A 26 2.10 8.90 -3.51
C ILE A 26 3.08 9.41 -4.58
N MET A 27 3.78 10.52 -4.35
CA MET A 27 4.73 11.06 -5.30
C MET A 27 5.85 10.05 -5.59
N GLN A 28 6.48 9.50 -4.55
CA GLN A 28 7.55 8.50 -4.69
C GLN A 28 7.09 7.25 -5.43
N MET A 29 5.86 6.82 -5.16
CA MET A 29 5.27 5.67 -5.81
C MET A 29 5.00 5.93 -7.30
N PHE A 30 4.45 7.09 -7.68
CA PHE A 30 4.26 7.45 -9.08
C PHE A 30 5.57 7.46 -9.87
N ASP A 31 6.63 8.04 -9.28
CA ASP A 31 7.96 8.06 -9.91
C ASP A 31 8.49 6.63 -10.11
N SER A 32 8.33 5.78 -9.11
CA SER A 32 8.76 4.38 -9.19
C SER A 32 7.93 3.57 -10.19
N PHE A 33 6.62 3.75 -10.21
CA PHE A 33 5.74 3.06 -11.16
C PHE A 33 5.99 3.48 -12.60
N LEU A 34 6.34 4.74 -12.81
CA LEU A 34 6.79 5.20 -14.13
C LEU A 34 8.10 4.51 -14.54
N ALA A 35 9.07 4.42 -13.63
CA ALA A 35 10.35 3.75 -13.88
C ALA A 35 10.18 2.26 -14.15
N LEU A 36 9.24 1.59 -13.47
CA LEU A 36 8.90 0.17 -13.65
C LEU A 36 8.04 -0.10 -14.90
N GLY A 37 7.55 0.95 -15.57
CA GLY A 37 6.61 0.81 -16.68
C GLY A 37 5.23 0.29 -16.26
N TYR A 38 4.82 0.54 -15.03
CA TYR A 38 3.50 0.20 -14.51
C TYR A 38 2.44 1.23 -14.87
N VAL A 39 2.85 2.46 -15.12
CA VAL A 39 1.99 3.54 -15.61
C VAL A 39 2.55 4.12 -16.90
N ALA A 40 1.67 4.68 -17.74
CA ALA A 40 2.07 5.30 -18.99
C ALA A 40 2.90 6.58 -18.74
N LYS A 41 3.79 6.91 -19.68
CA LYS A 41 4.65 8.11 -19.58
C LYS A 41 3.86 9.41 -19.51
N GLU A 42 2.66 9.41 -20.04
CA GLU A 42 1.72 10.54 -20.03
C GLU A 42 1.10 10.76 -18.64
N VAL A 43 1.04 9.70 -17.83
CA VAL A 43 0.64 9.72 -16.43
C VAL A 43 1.85 10.07 -15.55
N LYS A 44 2.74 10.97 -16.01
CA LYS A 44 3.78 11.48 -15.13
C LYS A 44 3.13 11.92 -13.82
N GLY A 45 3.76 11.56 -12.67
CA GLY A 45 3.40 12.03 -11.34
C GLY A 45 3.47 13.55 -11.22
N ASN A 46 2.82 14.21 -12.21
CA ASN A 46 2.64 15.63 -12.18
C ASN A 46 1.60 15.96 -11.11
N GLU A 47 1.72 17.12 -10.54
CA GLU A 47 0.80 17.65 -9.54
C GLU A 47 -0.68 17.45 -9.94
N ARG A 48 -0.99 17.51 -11.24
CA ARG A 48 -2.34 17.33 -11.77
C ARG A 48 -2.89 15.92 -11.56
N SER A 49 -2.08 14.88 -11.75
CA SER A 49 -2.51 13.48 -11.53
C SER A 49 -2.75 13.21 -10.03
N ILE A 50 -1.89 13.73 -9.17
CA ILE A 50 -2.02 13.61 -7.73
C ILE A 50 -3.27 14.34 -7.24
N ILE A 51 -3.50 15.59 -7.69
CA ILE A 51 -4.70 16.36 -7.36
C ILE A 51 -5.97 15.61 -7.81
N LYS A 52 -5.96 15.00 -9.00
CA LYS A 52 -7.10 14.23 -9.51
C LYS A 52 -7.42 13.05 -8.60
N VAL A 53 -6.41 12.28 -8.18
CA VAL A 53 -6.57 11.15 -7.26
C VAL A 53 -7.13 11.60 -5.92
N ILE A 54 -6.53 12.62 -5.30
CA ILE A 54 -6.97 13.16 -4.02
C ILE A 54 -8.42 13.64 -4.10
N HIS A 55 -8.76 14.39 -5.14
CA HIS A 55 -10.11 14.91 -5.34
C HIS A 55 -11.13 13.78 -5.56
N ALA A 56 -10.80 12.76 -6.37
CA ALA A 56 -11.66 11.60 -6.58
C ALA A 56 -11.88 10.83 -5.27
N THR A 57 -10.80 10.62 -4.49
CA THR A 57 -10.87 9.92 -3.21
C THR A 57 -11.69 10.71 -2.18
N ALA A 58 -11.52 12.03 -2.09
CA ALA A 58 -12.32 12.87 -1.20
C ALA A 58 -13.81 12.86 -1.54
N LYS A 59 -14.15 12.77 -2.83
CA LYS A 59 -15.54 12.72 -3.30
C LYS A 59 -16.17 11.34 -3.25
N ALA A 60 -15.42 10.30 -2.99
CA ALA A 60 -15.97 8.95 -2.84
C ALA A 60 -17.04 8.94 -1.72
N PRO A 61 -18.19 8.28 -1.91
CA PRO A 61 -19.32 8.36 -0.96
C PRO A 61 -18.95 8.00 0.48
N ASN A 62 -18.04 7.03 0.67
CA ASN A 62 -17.54 6.64 1.98
C ASN A 62 -16.72 7.73 2.69
N ASN A 63 -16.12 8.66 1.93
CA ASN A 63 -15.33 9.76 2.49
C ASN A 63 -16.14 11.07 2.57
N ALA A 64 -16.90 11.38 1.50
CA ALA A 64 -17.71 12.61 1.45
C ALA A 64 -18.83 12.65 2.50
N GLN A 65 -19.30 11.50 2.98
CA GLN A 65 -20.36 11.37 3.99
C GLN A 65 -19.80 10.83 5.32
N ALA A 66 -18.48 10.76 5.46
CA ALA A 66 -17.86 10.24 6.67
C ALA A 66 -18.06 11.18 7.87
N GLU A 67 -18.25 10.59 9.04
CA GLU A 67 -18.25 11.33 10.29
C GLU A 67 -16.86 11.87 10.62
N VAL A 68 -16.81 12.92 11.44
CA VAL A 68 -15.54 13.46 11.96
C VAL A 68 -14.82 12.37 12.77
N GLY A 69 -13.52 12.22 12.50
CA GLY A 69 -12.70 11.17 13.09
C GLY A 69 -12.33 10.05 12.12
N LYS A 70 -12.93 10.03 10.92
CA LYS A 70 -12.51 9.15 9.83
C LYS A 70 -11.35 9.78 9.07
N PHE A 71 -10.37 8.94 8.68
CA PHE A 71 -9.26 9.31 7.81
C PHE A 71 -9.37 8.58 6.49
N VAL A 72 -8.81 9.18 5.45
CA VAL A 72 -8.55 8.47 4.20
C VAL A 72 -7.30 7.60 4.40
N SER A 73 -7.49 6.29 4.45
CA SER A 73 -6.37 5.34 4.50
C SER A 73 -5.64 5.26 3.16
N PHE A 74 -4.39 4.80 3.19
CA PHE A 74 -3.55 4.82 1.99
C PHE A 74 -4.07 3.88 0.88
N ASP A 75 -4.68 2.75 1.26
CA ASP A 75 -5.29 1.81 0.30
C ASP A 75 -6.47 2.42 -0.48
N GLU A 76 -7.17 3.40 0.06
CA GLU A 76 -8.27 4.07 -0.64
C GLU A 76 -7.78 4.93 -1.82
N LEU A 77 -6.54 5.40 -1.75
CA LEU A 77 -5.91 6.13 -2.85
C LEU A 77 -5.60 5.20 -4.04
N TYR A 78 -5.35 3.91 -3.78
CA TYR A 78 -5.02 2.92 -4.79
C TYR A 78 -6.08 2.84 -5.89
N ASN A 79 -7.33 2.67 -5.52
CA ASN A 79 -8.42 2.49 -6.49
C ASN A 79 -8.54 3.67 -7.47
N ASN A 80 -8.41 4.89 -6.97
CA ASN A 80 -8.51 6.10 -7.78
C ASN A 80 -7.25 6.39 -8.60
N MET A 81 -6.09 5.83 -8.19
CA MET A 81 -4.84 6.00 -8.92
C MET A 81 -4.77 5.12 -10.16
N PHE A 82 -5.34 3.93 -10.10
CA PHE A 82 -5.08 2.87 -11.07
C PHE A 82 -6.25 2.55 -12.00
N GLU A 83 -7.45 3.02 -11.71
CA GLU A 83 -8.59 2.86 -12.62
C GLU A 83 -8.35 3.44 -14.02
N GLU A 84 -7.47 4.45 -14.15
CA GLU A 84 -7.23 5.14 -15.40
C GLU A 84 -5.84 4.92 -16.02
N GLY A 85 -4.89 4.23 -15.38
CA GLY A 85 -3.52 4.32 -15.83
C GLY A 85 -2.59 3.13 -15.62
N LEU A 86 -3.03 2.09 -14.91
CA LEU A 86 -2.15 0.94 -14.69
C LEU A 86 -1.98 0.15 -15.98
N GLN A 87 -0.73 0.05 -16.46
CA GLN A 87 -0.38 -0.76 -17.63
C GLN A 87 -0.56 -2.25 -17.31
N ALA A 88 -0.77 -3.06 -18.34
CA ALA A 88 -0.99 -4.51 -18.23
C ALA A 88 0.07 -5.21 -17.34
N ARG A 89 1.31 -4.74 -17.36
CA ARG A 89 2.39 -5.27 -16.51
C ARG A 89 2.14 -5.02 -15.03
N GLY A 90 1.72 -3.82 -14.65
CA GLY A 90 1.40 -3.48 -13.27
C GLY A 90 0.12 -4.18 -12.81
N GLN A 91 -0.91 -4.24 -13.67
CA GLN A 91 -2.14 -4.99 -13.38
C GLN A 91 -1.83 -6.45 -13.08
N LYS A 92 -1.05 -7.12 -13.94
CA LYS A 92 -0.68 -8.52 -13.75
C LYS A 92 0.07 -8.76 -12.42
N ALA A 93 0.93 -7.83 -12.03
CA ALA A 93 1.69 -7.94 -10.77
C ALA A 93 0.78 -7.89 -9.53
N VAL A 94 -0.28 -7.08 -9.55
CA VAL A 94 -1.18 -6.92 -8.41
C VAL A 94 -2.38 -7.87 -8.45
N ASP A 95 -2.88 -8.24 -9.63
CA ASP A 95 -4.08 -9.06 -9.80
C ASP A 95 -3.95 -10.42 -9.09
N ASN A 96 -2.77 -11.04 -9.16
CA ASN A 96 -2.52 -12.30 -8.48
C ASN A 96 -2.62 -12.14 -6.94
N ALA A 97 -2.03 -11.07 -6.40
CA ALA A 97 -2.09 -10.77 -4.97
C ALA A 97 -3.55 -10.53 -4.53
N ILE A 98 -4.31 -9.74 -5.29
CA ILE A 98 -5.73 -9.46 -5.02
C ILE A 98 -6.56 -10.74 -5.11
N ARG A 99 -6.32 -11.58 -6.12
CA ARG A 99 -7.03 -12.85 -6.30
C ARG A 99 -6.83 -13.77 -5.10
N ILE A 100 -5.61 -13.91 -4.61
CA ILE A 100 -5.32 -14.71 -3.42
C ILE A 100 -5.88 -14.04 -2.16
N ALA A 101 -5.72 -12.74 -1.98
CA ALA A 101 -6.26 -12.00 -0.84
C ALA A 101 -7.79 -12.19 -0.69
N ARG A 102 -8.52 -12.28 -1.80
CA ARG A 102 -9.97 -12.52 -1.79
C ARG A 102 -10.37 -13.90 -1.25
N THR A 103 -9.44 -14.85 -1.13
CA THR A 103 -9.70 -16.19 -0.55
C THR A 103 -9.46 -16.23 0.96
N TYR A 104 -8.95 -15.15 1.55
CA TYR A 104 -8.77 -15.05 3.00
C TYR A 104 -10.09 -14.92 3.75
N ALA A 105 -10.11 -15.27 5.03
CA ALA A 105 -11.31 -15.23 5.88
C ALA A 105 -11.97 -13.84 5.97
N ASP A 106 -11.15 -12.77 6.00
CA ASP A 106 -11.60 -11.39 5.80
C ASP A 106 -11.05 -10.84 4.46
N PRO A 107 -11.78 -11.03 3.35
CA PRO A 107 -11.32 -10.60 2.04
C PRO A 107 -11.17 -9.07 1.92
N LYS A 108 -11.95 -8.30 2.67
CA LYS A 108 -11.89 -6.84 2.62
C LYS A 108 -10.56 -6.35 3.19
N LEU A 109 -10.20 -6.81 4.38
CA LEU A 109 -8.92 -6.45 4.99
C LEU A 109 -7.75 -6.98 4.14
N ALA A 110 -7.82 -8.21 3.66
CA ALA A 110 -6.74 -8.82 2.88
C ALA A 110 -6.47 -8.07 1.57
N VAL A 111 -7.50 -7.63 0.85
CA VAL A 111 -7.34 -6.81 -0.35
C VAL A 111 -6.73 -5.45 -0.03
N ARG A 112 -7.15 -4.79 1.06
CA ARG A 112 -6.55 -3.52 1.51
C ARG A 112 -5.06 -3.69 1.82
N VAL A 113 -4.68 -4.75 2.53
CA VAL A 113 -3.28 -5.09 2.82
C VAL A 113 -2.49 -5.35 1.54
N ALA A 114 -3.03 -6.12 0.59
CA ALA A 114 -2.39 -6.39 -0.70
C ALA A 114 -2.14 -5.11 -1.51
N ASN A 115 -3.11 -4.18 -1.52
CA ASN A 115 -2.99 -2.89 -2.20
C ASN A 115 -1.88 -2.02 -1.57
N VAL A 116 -1.85 -1.90 -0.23
CA VAL A 116 -0.79 -1.16 0.46
C VAL A 116 0.58 -1.78 0.21
N LEU A 117 0.70 -3.10 0.32
CA LEU A 117 1.94 -3.82 0.03
C LEU A 117 2.42 -3.55 -1.40
N PHE A 118 1.54 -3.68 -2.40
CA PHE A 118 1.90 -3.41 -3.79
C PHE A 118 2.44 -1.99 -3.98
N MET A 119 1.81 -1.01 -3.37
CA MET A 119 2.26 0.38 -3.45
C MET A 119 3.62 0.59 -2.78
N VAL A 120 3.80 0.12 -1.55
CA VAL A 120 4.99 0.41 -0.74
C VAL A 120 6.19 -0.45 -1.14
N CYS A 121 5.99 -1.71 -1.52
CA CYS A 121 7.10 -2.58 -1.97
C CYS A 121 7.71 -2.15 -3.30
N ASN A 122 7.01 -1.35 -4.09
CA ASN A 122 7.47 -0.91 -5.41
C ASN A 122 8.04 0.52 -5.42
N ILE A 123 8.15 1.22 -4.29
CA ILE A 123 8.91 2.49 -4.24
C ILE A 123 10.40 2.24 -4.45
N SER A 124 11.17 3.27 -4.77
CA SER A 124 12.61 3.14 -5.04
C SER A 124 13.35 2.50 -3.87
N GLN A 125 14.46 1.81 -4.13
CA GLN A 125 15.29 1.22 -3.06
C GLN A 125 15.75 2.26 -2.04
N THR A 126 16.06 3.48 -2.48
CA THR A 126 16.45 4.59 -1.60
C THR A 126 15.30 4.99 -0.68
N ASP A 127 14.08 5.04 -1.20
CA ASP A 127 12.89 5.37 -0.42
C ASP A 127 12.52 4.24 0.54
N GLN A 128 12.71 2.99 0.15
CA GLN A 128 12.52 1.82 1.03
C GLN A 128 13.47 1.81 2.24
N LEU A 129 14.66 2.39 2.13
CA LEU A 129 15.54 2.56 3.30
C LEU A 129 14.95 3.50 4.35
N VAL A 130 14.13 4.46 3.94
CA VAL A 130 13.49 5.44 4.82
C VAL A 130 12.08 5.00 5.25
N PHE A 131 11.36 4.35 4.34
CA PHE A 131 10.00 3.82 4.58
C PHE A 131 9.89 2.37 4.10
N PRO A 132 10.50 1.41 4.81
CA PRO A 132 10.40 0.00 4.46
C PRO A 132 8.96 -0.53 4.64
N ALA A 133 8.60 -1.53 3.86
CA ALA A 133 7.32 -2.23 3.96
C ALA A 133 7.27 -3.15 5.20
N THR A 134 7.40 -2.57 6.40
CA THR A 134 7.30 -3.30 7.67
C THR A 134 5.84 -3.48 8.09
N LEU A 135 5.58 -4.44 8.97
CA LEU A 135 4.25 -4.66 9.55
C LEU A 135 3.67 -3.39 10.21
N ASP A 136 4.51 -2.63 10.91
CA ASP A 136 4.11 -1.38 11.56
C ASP A 136 3.72 -0.30 10.56
N ASN A 137 4.50 -0.14 9.49
CA ASN A 137 4.23 0.84 8.44
C ASN A 137 2.96 0.48 7.67
N ILE A 138 2.80 -0.79 7.28
CA ILE A 138 1.59 -1.29 6.60
C ILE A 138 0.36 -1.05 7.47
N THR A 139 0.42 -1.43 8.76
CA THR A 139 -0.68 -1.21 9.70
C THR A 139 -1.05 0.28 9.80
N THR A 140 -0.05 1.15 9.91
CA THR A 140 -0.26 2.60 10.01
C THR A 140 -0.97 3.16 8.77
N LEU A 141 -0.60 2.70 7.57
CA LEU A 141 -1.20 3.12 6.31
C LEU A 141 -2.67 2.66 6.13
N LEU A 142 -3.08 1.64 6.87
CA LEU A 142 -4.45 1.08 6.84
C LEU A 142 -5.40 1.73 7.84
N ILE A 143 -4.90 2.57 8.75
CA ILE A 143 -5.75 3.27 9.74
C ILE A 143 -6.65 4.26 9.01
N ASN A 144 -7.96 4.12 9.23
CA ASN A 144 -9.00 4.98 8.64
C ASN A 144 -9.96 5.56 9.68
N ASP A 145 -9.67 5.41 10.97
CA ASP A 145 -10.51 5.89 12.06
C ASP A 145 -9.66 6.18 13.30
N MET A 146 -9.91 7.31 13.94
CA MET A 146 -9.21 7.70 15.20
C MET A 146 -9.43 6.71 16.33
N THR A 147 -10.53 5.97 16.31
CA THR A 147 -10.89 5.00 17.35
C THR A 147 -10.35 3.60 17.07
N THR A 148 -9.66 3.39 15.93
CA THR A 148 -9.13 2.07 15.56
C THR A 148 -8.10 1.58 16.59
N PRO A 149 -8.34 0.43 17.26
CA PRO A 149 -7.37 -0.15 18.19
C PRO A 149 -6.16 -0.67 17.41
N ARG A 150 -5.10 0.15 17.33
CA ARG A 150 -3.92 -0.11 16.47
C ARG A 150 -3.31 -1.50 16.69
N LEU A 151 -3.28 -1.98 17.94
CA LEU A 151 -2.73 -3.30 18.23
C LEU A 151 -3.58 -4.43 17.65
N ASN A 152 -4.90 -4.31 17.72
CA ASN A 152 -5.81 -5.30 17.15
C ASN A 152 -5.68 -5.31 15.62
N LEU A 153 -5.68 -4.14 15.00
CA LEU A 153 -5.46 -4.02 13.57
C LEU A 153 -4.12 -4.63 13.16
N LYS A 154 -3.04 -4.37 13.90
CA LYS A 154 -1.72 -4.94 13.64
C LYS A 154 -1.75 -6.47 13.66
N ASN A 155 -2.40 -7.07 14.65
CA ASN A 155 -2.52 -8.53 14.77
C ASN A 155 -3.30 -9.14 13.60
N GLU A 156 -4.35 -8.46 13.13
CA GLU A 156 -5.11 -8.92 11.96
C GLU A 156 -4.31 -8.74 10.65
N VAL A 157 -3.60 -7.62 10.50
CA VAL A 157 -2.70 -7.38 9.36
C VAL A 157 -1.58 -8.43 9.32
N GLU A 158 -1.00 -8.80 10.47
CA GLU A 158 0.03 -9.84 10.56
C GLU A 158 -0.46 -11.19 10.03
N LYS A 159 -1.67 -11.62 10.43
CA LYS A 159 -2.27 -12.85 9.93
C LYS A 159 -2.48 -12.82 8.40
N VAL A 160 -2.89 -11.68 7.85
CA VAL A 160 -3.04 -11.51 6.40
C VAL A 160 -1.68 -11.58 5.71
N VAL A 161 -0.68 -10.93 6.25
CA VAL A 161 0.69 -10.94 5.71
C VAL A 161 1.27 -12.36 5.72
N ASP A 162 1.10 -13.10 6.82
CA ASP A 162 1.52 -14.50 6.92
C ASP A 162 0.79 -15.36 5.87
N PHE A 163 -0.52 -15.16 5.71
CA PHE A 163 -1.30 -15.85 4.66
C PHE A 163 -0.76 -15.54 3.25
N LEU A 164 -0.40 -14.30 2.95
CA LEU A 164 0.18 -13.94 1.66
C LEU A 164 1.59 -14.53 1.47
N CYS A 165 2.39 -14.63 2.53
CA CYS A 165 3.68 -15.34 2.51
C CYS A 165 3.50 -16.83 2.21
N ASP A 166 2.56 -17.50 2.89
CA ASP A 166 2.27 -18.93 2.71
C ASP A 166 1.78 -19.25 1.30
N ASN A 167 1.17 -18.29 0.62
CA ASN A 167 0.72 -18.40 -0.77
C ASN A 167 1.75 -17.89 -1.78
N ASN A 168 3.01 -17.65 -1.39
CA ASN A 168 4.10 -17.20 -2.26
C ASN A 168 3.77 -15.91 -3.04
N ILE A 169 3.00 -15.01 -2.46
CA ILE A 169 2.73 -13.69 -3.02
C ILE A 169 3.82 -12.71 -2.61
N ILE A 170 4.17 -12.73 -1.33
CA ILE A 170 5.22 -11.92 -0.74
C ILE A 170 6.17 -12.79 0.07
N ARG A 171 7.38 -12.27 0.31
CA ARG A 171 8.35 -12.88 1.23
C ARG A 171 8.69 -11.91 2.34
N ARG A 172 9.00 -12.48 3.51
CA ARG A 172 9.53 -11.75 4.65
C ARG A 172 11.05 -11.70 4.53
N GLU A 173 11.62 -10.52 4.58
CA GLU A 173 13.06 -10.28 4.54
C GLU A 173 13.51 -9.76 5.91
N GLN A 174 14.64 -10.30 6.39
CA GLN A 174 15.18 -9.89 7.68
C GLN A 174 15.76 -8.48 7.62
N GLY A 175 15.38 -7.66 8.58
CA GLY A 175 15.98 -6.35 8.79
C GLY A 175 17.44 -6.47 9.22
N ARG A 176 18.30 -5.59 8.68
CA ARG A 176 19.73 -5.57 9.05
C ARG A 176 19.92 -4.92 10.42
N GLN A 177 20.89 -5.45 11.21
CA GLN A 177 21.34 -4.84 12.48
C GLN A 177 20.22 -4.55 13.49
N GLY A 178 19.22 -5.45 13.61
CA GLY A 178 18.11 -5.28 14.54
C GLY A 178 16.97 -4.38 14.03
N ALA A 179 17.01 -3.96 12.78
CA ALA A 179 15.87 -3.34 12.12
C ALA A 179 14.72 -4.36 11.98
N PRO A 180 13.44 -3.91 11.98
CA PRO A 180 12.31 -4.80 11.82
C PRO A 180 12.33 -5.47 10.43
N ASP A 181 11.76 -6.66 10.36
CA ASP A 181 11.53 -7.36 9.11
C ASP A 181 10.64 -6.53 8.18
N PHE A 182 10.87 -6.70 6.89
CA PHE A 182 10.09 -6.03 5.85
C PHE A 182 9.66 -7.04 4.78
N PHE A 183 8.73 -6.63 3.94
CA PHE A 183 8.14 -7.51 2.93
C PHE A 183 8.48 -7.05 1.51
N SER A 184 8.59 -8.01 0.60
CA SER A 184 8.74 -7.76 -0.83
C SER A 184 7.90 -8.75 -1.64
N PHE A 185 7.51 -8.36 -2.86
CA PHE A 185 6.81 -9.27 -3.76
C PHE A 185 7.79 -10.26 -4.41
N TYR A 186 7.32 -11.48 -4.64
CA TYR A 186 8.00 -12.39 -5.55
C TYR A 186 7.89 -11.89 -6.99
N SER A 187 8.96 -12.01 -7.77
CA SER A 187 8.89 -11.87 -9.23
C SER A 187 8.13 -13.07 -9.83
N GLU A 188 7.66 -12.94 -11.08
CA GLU A 188 6.99 -14.05 -11.78
C GLU A 188 7.89 -15.30 -11.88
N GLU A 189 9.18 -15.11 -12.03
CA GLU A 189 10.17 -16.21 -12.12
C GLU A 189 10.34 -16.89 -10.75
N GLU A 190 10.48 -16.12 -9.70
CA GLU A 190 10.57 -16.61 -8.33
C GLU A 190 9.30 -17.35 -7.90
N MET A 191 8.10 -16.85 -8.28
CA MET A 191 6.83 -17.55 -8.00
C MET A 191 6.79 -18.94 -8.65
N LYS A 192 7.20 -19.04 -9.92
CA LYS A 192 7.26 -20.34 -10.62
C LYS A 192 8.21 -21.32 -9.94
N VAL A 193 9.37 -20.85 -9.48
CA VAL A 193 10.32 -21.68 -8.75
C VAL A 193 9.76 -22.14 -7.41
N ALA A 194 9.11 -21.24 -6.67
CA ALA A 194 8.48 -21.58 -5.39
C ALA A 194 7.34 -22.61 -5.54
N GLU A 195 6.54 -22.49 -6.60
CA GLU A 195 5.49 -23.47 -6.94
C GLU A 195 6.07 -24.84 -7.29
N LEU A 196 7.16 -24.88 -8.06
CA LEU A 196 7.87 -26.14 -8.40
C LEU A 196 8.41 -26.84 -7.16
N ILE A 197 9.01 -26.10 -6.24
CA ILE A 197 9.52 -26.65 -4.96
C ILE A 197 8.38 -27.26 -4.14
N LYS A 198 7.25 -26.53 -4.04
CA LYS A 198 6.08 -26.99 -3.28
C LYS A 198 5.40 -28.24 -3.88
N SER A 199 5.51 -28.45 -5.20
CA SER A 199 4.94 -29.62 -5.88
C SER A 199 5.80 -30.88 -5.73
N GLN A 200 7.03 -30.77 -5.23
CA GLN A 200 7.97 -31.87 -5.02
C GLN A 200 8.09 -32.33 -3.57
N THR A 201 7.38 -31.66 -2.65
CA THR A 201 7.32 -31.97 -1.21
C THR A 201 5.96 -32.55 -0.85
#